data_8b760d8ccbafb8a769b3f7abdfed5b54
#
_entry.id   8b760d8ccbafb8a769b3f7abdfed5b54
#
_cell.length_a   1.000
_cell.length_b   1.000
_cell.length_c   1.000
_cell.angle_alpha   90.00
_cell.angle_beta   90.00
_cell.angle_gamma   90.00
#
_symmetry.space_group_name_H-M   'P 1'
#
loop_
_entity.id
_entity.type
_entity.pdbx_description
1 polymer ?
#
loop_
_entity_poly.entity_id
_entity_poly.type
_entity_poly.pdbx_seq_one_letter_code
_entity_poly.pdbx_strand_id
1 'polypeptide(L)'
;MQFEPVIGLEIHVQLATASKIFCCCSTEFGNPPNSNTCPVCLGLPGALPVLNSQVPEFAAQLGLALNCDIRLDSQFARKNYFYPDLPKAYQISQFDRPICENGWLEIETESRGKRRIGITRIHMEEDAGKLVHAEGSTESLVDLNRAGVPLVEIVSEPDVRSAEEAKAYMEKIHAIATTIGVTDGDMEKGHLRCDANVSLRPVGQEEFGTRTETKNLNSFRFVQQAVVYEIGRQREEILDGKQIVQETRLWNTGRKVTFSMRSKEEADEYRYFPDPDLPLVHLAPELIETFRKNLPELPDAKRQRFMEEHGLSEYDAEVLSADRRMSEYFEKVLTYGAAPKLACNWIIGDLTRVTNESGKSLKEIDLSPEHLAALTKIIDSGEISNKIAKTVFEEMLASARTPEEIIEEKGLKQVSDSGELGRIVDELLAANPEQVEQYRAGKTKVIGFFVGQMMKQTQGKGNPAVINSLLKEKLGG
;
A
#
# COMPACT_ATOMS: atom_id res chain seq x y z
N MET A 1 -36.14 -10.86 -1.87
CA MET A 1 -35.32 -11.44 -0.79
C MET A 1 -34.04 -10.61 -0.71
N GLN A 2 -33.64 -10.16 0.49
CA GLN A 2 -32.37 -9.46 0.68
C GLN A 2 -31.29 -10.48 1.06
N PHE A 3 -30.12 -10.37 0.46
CA PHE A 3 -28.97 -11.24 0.75
C PHE A 3 -27.87 -10.45 1.45
N GLU A 4 -27.16 -11.13 2.33
CA GLU A 4 -25.95 -10.65 2.99
C GLU A 4 -24.74 -11.42 2.45
N PRO A 5 -23.69 -10.72 1.95
CA PRO A 5 -22.44 -11.38 1.62
C PRO A 5 -21.72 -11.87 2.87
N VAL A 6 -21.08 -13.04 2.77
CA VAL A 6 -20.16 -13.59 3.75
C VAL A 6 -18.86 -13.87 3.02
N ILE A 7 -17.79 -13.17 3.43
CA ILE A 7 -16.53 -13.16 2.70
C ILE A 7 -15.39 -13.48 3.66
N GLY A 8 -14.55 -14.43 3.30
CA GLY A 8 -13.26 -14.73 3.91
C GLY A 8 -12.14 -14.47 2.91
N LEU A 9 -10.99 -14.03 3.39
CA LEU A 9 -9.82 -13.75 2.58
C LEU A 9 -8.65 -14.63 3.01
N GLU A 10 -7.93 -15.17 2.04
CA GLU A 10 -6.67 -15.87 2.20
C GLU A 10 -5.58 -15.01 1.57
N ILE A 11 -4.66 -14.49 2.39
CA ILE A 11 -3.62 -13.58 1.93
C ILE A 11 -2.26 -14.23 2.08
N HIS A 12 -1.57 -14.42 0.97
CA HIS A 12 -0.21 -14.95 0.92
C HIS A 12 0.79 -13.80 0.91
N VAL A 13 1.71 -13.81 1.85
CA VAL A 13 2.76 -12.82 2.00
C VAL A 13 4.11 -13.49 1.81
N GLN A 14 4.83 -13.17 0.74
CA GLN A 14 6.20 -13.59 0.56
C GLN A 14 7.11 -12.85 1.54
N LEU A 15 7.88 -13.61 2.33
CA LEU A 15 8.77 -13.02 3.33
C LEU A 15 10.09 -12.54 2.70
N ALA A 16 10.55 -11.38 3.12
CA ALA A 16 11.75 -10.71 2.62
C ALA A 16 13.05 -11.32 3.18
N THR A 17 13.19 -12.64 3.08
CA THR A 17 14.42 -13.34 3.44
C THR A 17 15.40 -13.38 2.28
N ALA A 18 16.70 -13.40 2.55
CA ALA A 18 17.72 -13.51 1.52
C ALA A 18 17.80 -14.92 0.90
N SER A 19 17.35 -15.94 1.62
CA SER A 19 17.36 -17.34 1.17
C SER A 19 15.99 -17.99 1.35
N LYS A 20 15.78 -19.07 0.59
CA LYS A 20 14.56 -19.87 0.63
C LYS A 20 14.30 -20.46 2.02
N ILE A 21 13.07 -20.97 2.23
CA ILE A 21 12.62 -21.46 3.54
C ILE A 21 13.42 -22.67 4.02
N PHE A 22 13.83 -23.57 3.13
CA PHE A 22 14.47 -24.85 3.50
C PHE A 22 15.83 -25.07 2.84
N CYS A 23 16.41 -24.07 2.15
CA CYS A 23 17.73 -24.15 1.53
C CYS A 23 18.37 -22.75 1.39
N CYS A 24 19.64 -22.72 0.96
CA CYS A 24 20.42 -21.48 0.81
C CYS A 24 20.24 -20.79 -0.55
N CYS A 25 19.34 -21.24 -1.42
CA CYS A 25 19.10 -20.58 -2.70
C CYS A 25 18.55 -19.16 -2.49
N SER A 26 18.96 -18.24 -3.36
CA SER A 26 18.47 -16.85 -3.33
C SER A 26 16.95 -16.76 -3.58
N THR A 27 16.31 -15.81 -2.92
CA THR A 27 14.91 -15.44 -3.16
C THR A 27 14.79 -14.25 -4.12
N GLU A 28 15.89 -13.75 -4.66
CA GLU A 28 15.93 -12.58 -5.53
C GLU A 28 15.05 -12.77 -6.77
N PHE A 29 14.19 -11.79 -6.99
CA PHE A 29 13.27 -11.78 -8.13
C PHE A 29 13.96 -11.34 -9.43
N GLY A 30 13.59 -11.95 -10.56
CA GLY A 30 14.04 -11.53 -11.88
C GLY A 30 15.32 -12.21 -12.38
N ASN A 31 15.91 -13.12 -11.60
CA ASN A 31 17.02 -13.93 -12.06
C ASN A 31 16.61 -14.86 -13.22
N PRO A 32 17.55 -15.30 -14.08
CA PRO A 32 17.23 -16.22 -15.17
C PRO A 32 16.47 -17.47 -14.69
N PRO A 33 15.49 -17.97 -15.44
CA PRO A 33 14.69 -19.12 -15.04
C PRO A 33 15.55 -20.31 -14.58
N ASN A 34 15.14 -20.94 -13.48
CA ASN A 34 15.80 -22.10 -12.86
C ASN A 34 17.26 -21.88 -12.41
N SER A 35 17.72 -20.62 -12.26
CA SER A 35 19.07 -20.32 -11.75
C SER A 35 19.15 -20.35 -10.22
N ASN A 36 18.04 -20.14 -9.51
CA ASN A 36 17.96 -20.17 -8.04
C ASN A 36 17.44 -21.52 -7.55
N THR A 37 18.06 -22.63 -7.95
CA THR A 37 17.61 -23.98 -7.62
C THR A 37 18.75 -24.82 -7.06
N CYS A 38 18.41 -25.79 -6.21
CA CYS A 38 19.34 -26.77 -5.65
C CYS A 38 18.63 -28.11 -5.42
N PRO A 39 19.36 -29.21 -5.08
CA PRO A 39 18.74 -30.50 -4.81
C PRO A 39 17.60 -30.48 -3.77
N VAL A 40 17.65 -29.57 -2.78
CA VAL A 40 16.60 -29.48 -1.74
C VAL A 40 15.31 -28.91 -2.32
N CYS A 41 15.34 -27.71 -2.93
CA CYS A 41 14.13 -27.11 -3.48
C CYS A 41 13.60 -27.84 -4.74
N LEU A 42 14.43 -28.64 -5.39
CA LEU A 42 14.01 -29.55 -6.47
C LEU A 42 13.47 -30.88 -5.97
N GLY A 43 13.56 -31.17 -4.66
CA GLY A 43 13.06 -32.41 -4.07
C GLY A 43 13.81 -33.66 -4.54
N LEU A 44 15.12 -33.54 -4.82
CA LEU A 44 15.90 -34.68 -5.27
C LEU A 44 16.06 -35.73 -4.15
N PRO A 45 16.11 -37.05 -4.48
CA PRO A 45 16.24 -38.09 -3.48
C PRO A 45 17.47 -37.90 -2.57
N GLY A 46 17.25 -37.98 -1.25
CA GLY A 46 18.28 -37.84 -0.23
C GLY A 46 18.58 -36.39 0.19
N ALA A 47 17.95 -35.38 -0.42
CA ALA A 47 18.04 -34.01 0.04
C ALA A 47 17.06 -33.77 1.20
N LEU A 48 17.54 -33.15 2.28
CA LEU A 48 16.74 -32.84 3.48
C LEU A 48 16.55 -31.34 3.63
N PRO A 49 15.35 -30.88 4.06
CA PRO A 49 15.08 -29.47 4.33
C PRO A 49 15.78 -29.01 5.61
N VAL A 50 16.26 -27.77 5.63
CA VAL A 50 16.77 -27.09 6.83
C VAL A 50 16.10 -25.74 6.94
N LEU A 51 15.33 -25.54 8.02
CA LEU A 51 14.55 -24.31 8.21
C LEU A 51 15.43 -23.07 8.32
N ASN A 52 15.13 -22.06 7.53
CA ASN A 52 15.65 -20.71 7.68
C ASN A 52 15.06 -20.06 8.94
N SER A 53 15.91 -19.76 9.95
CA SER A 53 15.49 -19.22 11.25
C SER A 53 14.76 -17.88 11.15
N GLN A 54 15.00 -17.07 10.11
CA GLN A 54 14.35 -15.80 9.92
C GLN A 54 12.86 -15.95 9.60
N VAL A 55 12.44 -17.06 9.03
CA VAL A 55 11.04 -17.30 8.64
C VAL A 55 10.10 -17.33 9.83
N PRO A 56 10.30 -18.16 10.87
CA PRO A 56 9.46 -18.13 12.08
C PRO A 56 9.55 -16.80 12.83
N GLU A 57 10.69 -16.10 12.78
CA GLU A 57 10.80 -14.76 13.37
C GLU A 57 9.89 -13.76 12.68
N PHE A 58 9.91 -13.69 11.34
CA PHE A 58 9.04 -12.81 10.57
C PHE A 58 7.56 -13.17 10.72
N ALA A 59 7.24 -14.47 10.73
CA ALA A 59 5.87 -14.93 10.92
C ALA A 59 5.34 -14.55 12.32
N ALA A 60 6.15 -14.69 13.37
CA ALA A 60 5.78 -14.29 14.74
C ALA A 60 5.62 -12.77 14.87
N GLN A 61 6.52 -11.97 14.27
CA GLN A 61 6.40 -10.51 14.27
C GLN A 61 5.11 -10.07 13.58
N LEU A 62 4.77 -10.68 12.42
CA LEU A 62 3.52 -10.42 11.72
C LEU A 62 2.31 -10.81 12.57
N GLY A 63 2.36 -11.98 13.20
CA GLY A 63 1.31 -12.42 14.13
C GLY A 63 1.08 -11.45 15.28
N LEU A 64 2.17 -10.97 15.91
CA LEU A 64 2.07 -9.98 16.98
C LEU A 64 1.45 -8.65 16.50
N ALA A 65 1.84 -8.19 15.30
CA ALA A 65 1.29 -6.98 14.70
C ALA A 65 -0.19 -7.11 14.31
N LEU A 66 -0.66 -8.35 14.10
CA LEU A 66 -2.05 -8.71 13.79
C LEU A 66 -2.82 -9.22 15.00
N ASN A 67 -2.32 -8.98 16.23
CA ASN A 67 -2.94 -9.35 17.48
C ASN A 67 -3.23 -10.85 17.62
N CYS A 68 -2.40 -11.70 17.02
CA CYS A 68 -2.52 -13.14 17.14
C CYS A 68 -1.89 -13.68 18.43
N ASP A 69 -2.40 -14.82 18.86
CA ASP A 69 -1.72 -15.69 19.82
C ASP A 69 -0.57 -16.41 19.10
N ILE A 70 0.66 -16.28 19.62
CA ILE A 70 1.83 -16.96 19.07
C ILE A 70 1.97 -18.33 19.75
N ARG A 71 1.98 -19.38 18.97
CA ARG A 71 2.16 -20.73 19.46
C ARG A 71 3.65 -21.01 19.76
N LEU A 72 3.96 -21.43 20.98
CA LEU A 72 5.35 -21.72 21.38
C LEU A 72 5.96 -22.90 20.60
N ASP A 73 5.14 -23.90 20.29
CA ASP A 73 5.54 -25.07 19.49
C ASP A 73 4.62 -25.18 18.28
N SER A 74 5.14 -24.92 17.11
CA SER A 74 4.46 -25.10 15.83
C SER A 74 5.08 -26.25 15.03
N GLN A 75 4.35 -26.79 14.06
CA GLN A 75 4.74 -27.98 13.33
C GLN A 75 4.48 -27.84 11.84
N PHE A 76 5.47 -28.20 11.04
CA PHE A 76 5.28 -28.34 9.60
C PHE A 76 4.57 -29.67 9.27
N ALA A 77 3.74 -29.60 8.24
CA ALA A 77 3.01 -30.71 7.66
C ALA A 77 3.19 -30.74 6.15
N ARG A 78 3.03 -31.92 5.55
CA ARG A 78 3.02 -32.07 4.10
C ARG A 78 1.60 -31.99 3.59
N LYS A 79 1.36 -31.02 2.68
CA LYS A 79 0.14 -30.88 1.88
C LYS A 79 0.38 -31.61 0.54
N ASN A 80 -0.24 -32.79 0.38
CA ASN A 80 0.06 -33.66 -0.74
C ASN A 80 -0.85 -33.36 -1.93
N TYR A 81 -0.27 -32.87 -3.01
CA TYR A 81 -0.92 -32.73 -4.30
C TYR A 81 0.14 -32.70 -5.40
N PHE A 82 -0.25 -33.12 -6.59
CA PHE A 82 0.65 -33.15 -7.74
C PHE A 82 0.38 -31.95 -8.67
N TYR A 83 1.43 -31.17 -8.91
CA TYR A 83 1.41 -30.11 -9.91
C TYR A 83 2.80 -29.93 -10.54
N PRO A 84 2.91 -29.53 -11.85
CA PRO A 84 4.20 -29.47 -12.53
C PRO A 84 5.24 -28.54 -11.90
N ASP A 85 4.81 -27.46 -11.23
CA ASP A 85 5.67 -26.51 -10.54
C ASP A 85 5.91 -26.84 -9.05
N LEU A 86 5.46 -28.03 -8.62
CA LEU A 86 5.70 -28.59 -7.29
C LEU A 86 6.54 -29.86 -7.40
N PRO A 87 7.87 -29.77 -7.49
CA PRO A 87 8.72 -30.90 -7.86
C PRO A 87 8.73 -32.06 -6.86
N LYS A 88 8.42 -31.79 -5.57
CA LYS A 88 8.31 -32.79 -4.51
C LYS A 88 6.98 -33.56 -4.52
N ALA A 89 5.98 -33.10 -5.29
CA ALA A 89 4.60 -33.56 -5.24
C ALA A 89 3.90 -33.35 -3.87
N TYR A 90 4.47 -32.53 -3.02
CA TYR A 90 3.86 -31.99 -1.81
C TYR A 90 4.42 -30.60 -1.52
N GLN A 91 3.63 -29.78 -0.82
CA GLN A 91 4.05 -28.49 -0.28
C GLN A 91 4.28 -28.65 1.23
N ILE A 92 5.40 -28.16 1.74
CA ILE A 92 5.62 -28.05 3.17
C ILE A 92 4.87 -26.81 3.65
N SER A 93 3.93 -27.01 4.58
CA SER A 93 3.03 -25.99 5.11
C SER A 93 2.80 -26.28 6.60
N GLN A 94 1.81 -25.65 7.24
CA GLN A 94 1.37 -25.98 8.59
C GLN A 94 -0.15 -26.21 8.58
N PHE A 95 -0.65 -27.16 9.37
CA PHE A 95 -2.07 -27.49 9.41
C PHE A 95 -2.62 -27.48 10.84
N ASP A 96 -2.38 -28.51 11.65
CA ASP A 96 -2.93 -28.63 13.01
C ASP A 96 -2.26 -27.68 14.02
N ARG A 97 -1.02 -27.28 13.75
CA ARG A 97 -0.19 -26.47 14.64
C ARG A 97 0.44 -25.31 13.90
N PRO A 98 -0.38 -24.33 13.44
CA PRO A 98 0.14 -23.13 12.81
C PRO A 98 0.92 -22.27 13.80
N ILE A 99 1.75 -21.38 13.33
CA ILE A 99 2.58 -20.54 14.21
C ILE A 99 1.76 -19.47 14.95
N CYS A 100 0.67 -18.97 14.35
CA CYS A 100 -0.21 -17.97 14.98
C CYS A 100 -1.68 -18.32 14.79
N GLU A 101 -2.50 -17.98 15.79
CA GLU A 101 -3.95 -18.22 15.81
C GLU A 101 -4.69 -17.03 16.45
N ASN A 102 -6.03 -16.98 16.27
CA ASN A 102 -6.95 -16.09 16.99
C ASN A 102 -6.61 -14.59 16.89
N GLY A 103 -6.11 -14.17 15.75
CA GLY A 103 -5.78 -12.76 15.51
C GLY A 103 -6.97 -11.90 15.14
N TRP A 104 -6.71 -10.63 14.99
CA TRP A 104 -7.70 -9.67 14.49
C TRP A 104 -7.05 -8.36 14.07
N LEU A 105 -7.75 -7.62 13.23
CA LEU A 105 -7.44 -6.22 12.93
C LEU A 105 -8.72 -5.40 12.77
N GLU A 106 -8.61 -4.09 12.91
CA GLU A 106 -9.70 -3.16 12.65
C GLU A 106 -9.53 -2.54 11.26
N ILE A 107 -10.63 -2.51 10.53
CA ILE A 107 -10.76 -1.77 9.27
C ILE A 107 -11.77 -0.65 9.44
N GLU A 108 -11.69 0.36 8.60
CA GLU A 108 -12.66 1.44 8.55
C GLU A 108 -13.09 1.68 7.10
N THR A 109 -14.40 1.81 6.88
CA THR A 109 -14.97 2.07 5.56
C THR A 109 -16.04 3.16 5.65
N GLU A 110 -16.22 3.92 4.58
CA GLU A 110 -17.25 4.98 4.55
C GLU A 110 -18.67 4.40 4.73
N SER A 111 -18.92 3.24 4.14
CA SER A 111 -20.26 2.63 4.13
C SER A 111 -20.65 1.97 5.45
N ARG A 112 -19.69 1.47 6.25
CA ARG A 112 -19.95 0.64 7.43
C ARG A 112 -19.19 1.05 8.69
N GLY A 113 -18.34 2.08 8.62
CA GLY A 113 -17.51 2.56 9.74
C GLY A 113 -16.46 1.55 10.18
N LYS A 114 -16.07 1.63 11.45
CA LYS A 114 -15.07 0.73 12.07
C LYS A 114 -15.61 -0.68 12.28
N ARG A 115 -14.85 -1.66 11.83
CA ARG A 115 -15.17 -3.08 11.97
C ARG A 115 -13.94 -3.87 12.35
N ARG A 116 -14.11 -4.80 13.29
CA ARG A 116 -13.09 -5.80 13.63
C ARG A 116 -13.31 -7.03 12.76
N ILE A 117 -12.23 -7.47 12.11
CA ILE A 117 -12.18 -8.70 11.31
C ILE A 117 -11.25 -9.68 12.00
N GLY A 118 -11.73 -10.88 12.25
CA GLY A 118 -10.96 -11.94 12.86
C GLY A 118 -9.96 -12.56 11.89
N ILE A 119 -8.90 -13.12 12.45
CA ILE A 119 -7.90 -13.94 11.75
C ILE A 119 -7.88 -15.30 12.42
N THR A 120 -8.26 -16.32 11.67
CA THR A 120 -8.29 -17.71 12.17
C THR A 120 -6.87 -18.17 12.50
N ARG A 121 -5.93 -17.95 11.54
CA ARG A 121 -4.53 -18.37 11.69
C ARG A 121 -3.60 -17.63 10.75
N ILE A 122 -2.33 -17.67 11.08
CA ILE A 122 -1.22 -17.43 10.17
C ILE A 122 -0.34 -18.67 10.19
N HIS A 123 -0.01 -19.20 9.03
CA HIS A 123 0.86 -20.36 8.94
C HIS A 123 1.97 -20.15 7.92
N MET A 124 3.12 -20.79 8.19
CA MET A 124 4.29 -20.76 7.32
C MET A 124 4.17 -21.82 6.24
N GLU A 125 4.58 -21.51 5.03
CA GLU A 125 4.64 -22.45 3.93
C GLU A 125 5.71 -22.08 2.89
N GLU A 126 6.03 -23.02 2.02
CA GLU A 126 6.87 -22.78 0.85
C GLU A 126 6.02 -22.40 -0.37
N ASP A 127 6.49 -21.47 -1.20
CA ASP A 127 5.83 -21.18 -2.47
C ASP A 127 6.12 -22.28 -3.51
N ALA A 128 5.18 -22.48 -4.44
CA ALA A 128 5.37 -23.31 -5.63
C ALA A 128 6.19 -22.57 -6.70
N GLY A 129 6.66 -23.27 -7.69
CA GLY A 129 7.29 -22.68 -8.88
C GLY A 129 6.31 -21.85 -9.71
N LYS A 130 6.70 -21.54 -10.94
CA LYS A 130 5.89 -20.77 -11.86
C LYS A 130 5.72 -21.53 -13.17
N LEU A 131 4.48 -21.66 -13.65
CA LEU A 131 4.18 -22.13 -14.99
C LEU A 131 4.12 -20.94 -15.95
N VAL A 132 4.83 -21.03 -17.06
CA VAL A 132 4.84 -20.02 -18.11
C VAL A 132 4.22 -20.65 -19.37
N HIS A 133 3.09 -20.10 -19.80
CA HIS A 133 2.39 -20.51 -20.99
C HIS A 133 2.69 -19.51 -22.11
N ALA A 134 3.42 -19.96 -23.13
CA ALA A 134 3.66 -19.12 -24.31
C ALA A 134 2.40 -19.10 -25.20
N GLU A 135 2.03 -17.92 -25.69
CA GLU A 135 0.90 -17.80 -26.61
C GLU A 135 1.09 -18.68 -27.85
N GLY A 136 0.07 -19.49 -28.16
CA GLY A 136 0.10 -20.41 -29.30
C GLY A 136 0.90 -21.71 -29.11
N SER A 137 1.48 -21.95 -27.92
CA SER A 137 2.15 -23.20 -27.60
C SER A 137 1.23 -24.17 -26.88
N THR A 138 1.39 -25.46 -27.14
CA THR A 138 0.78 -26.56 -26.36
C THR A 138 1.64 -26.96 -25.17
N GLU A 139 2.83 -26.36 -25.02
CA GLU A 139 3.78 -26.66 -23.98
C GLU A 139 3.75 -25.58 -22.88
N SER A 140 3.97 -26.00 -21.64
CA SER A 140 4.18 -25.13 -20.50
C SER A 140 5.62 -25.24 -20.04
N LEU A 141 6.28 -24.09 -19.85
CA LEU A 141 7.61 -24.04 -19.27
C LEU A 141 7.49 -23.92 -17.74
N VAL A 142 8.40 -24.58 -17.03
CA VAL A 142 8.43 -24.57 -15.56
C VAL A 142 9.65 -23.78 -15.09
N ASP A 143 9.42 -22.74 -14.32
CA ASP A 143 10.45 -21.98 -13.62
C ASP A 143 10.35 -22.25 -12.11
N LEU A 144 11.38 -22.89 -11.56
CA LEU A 144 11.46 -23.29 -10.16
C LEU A 144 12.23 -22.28 -9.28
N ASN A 145 12.56 -21.10 -9.80
CA ASN A 145 13.20 -20.06 -8.98
C ASN A 145 12.35 -19.69 -7.76
N ARG A 146 11.03 -19.67 -7.92
CA ARG A 146 10.10 -19.37 -6.81
C ARG A 146 9.86 -20.57 -5.89
N ALA A 147 10.02 -21.81 -6.35
CA ALA A 147 9.81 -23.01 -5.55
C ALA A 147 10.65 -22.98 -4.26
N GLY A 148 10.01 -23.06 -3.10
CA GLY A 148 10.64 -22.97 -1.78
C GLY A 148 10.91 -21.54 -1.28
N VAL A 149 10.42 -20.52 -1.94
CA VAL A 149 10.43 -19.14 -1.39
C VAL A 149 9.53 -19.10 -0.17
N PRO A 150 9.94 -18.48 0.95
CA PRO A 150 9.13 -18.45 2.17
C PRO A 150 7.86 -17.63 2.01
N LEU A 151 6.74 -18.22 2.37
CA LEU A 151 5.44 -17.58 2.48
C LEU A 151 4.88 -17.69 3.89
N VAL A 152 4.02 -16.75 4.24
CA VAL A 152 2.99 -16.94 5.25
C VAL A 152 1.63 -16.73 4.61
N GLU A 153 0.69 -17.59 4.96
CA GLU A 153 -0.72 -17.45 4.61
C GLU A 153 -1.52 -16.96 5.81
N ILE A 154 -2.22 -15.84 5.63
CA ILE A 154 -3.13 -15.24 6.61
C ILE A 154 -4.55 -15.62 6.21
N VAL A 155 -5.23 -16.39 7.05
CA VAL A 155 -6.62 -16.81 6.82
C VAL A 155 -7.53 -15.99 7.72
N SER A 156 -8.39 -15.18 7.12
CA SER A 156 -9.37 -14.39 7.88
C SER A 156 -10.56 -15.25 8.33
N GLU A 157 -11.23 -14.82 9.41
CA GLU A 157 -12.60 -15.24 9.65
C GLU A 157 -13.53 -14.71 8.55
N PRO A 158 -14.68 -15.36 8.30
CA PRO A 158 -15.65 -14.92 7.28
C PRO A 158 -16.50 -13.74 7.79
N ASP A 159 -15.83 -12.69 8.28
CA ASP A 159 -16.43 -11.53 8.92
C ASP A 159 -16.70 -10.37 7.95
N VAL A 160 -16.05 -10.39 6.80
CA VAL A 160 -16.18 -9.34 5.78
C VAL A 160 -17.55 -9.42 5.11
N ARG A 161 -18.21 -8.27 4.92
CA ARG A 161 -19.59 -8.18 4.42
C ARG A 161 -19.74 -7.30 3.17
N SER A 162 -18.66 -6.71 2.67
CA SER A 162 -18.67 -5.91 1.44
C SER A 162 -17.35 -5.97 0.70
N ALA A 163 -17.38 -5.63 -0.58
CA ALA A 163 -16.16 -5.52 -1.40
C ALA A 163 -15.25 -4.36 -0.94
N GLU A 164 -15.82 -3.33 -0.35
CA GLU A 164 -15.08 -2.21 0.26
C GLU A 164 -14.31 -2.69 1.49
N GLU A 165 -14.96 -3.45 2.38
CA GLU A 165 -14.32 -4.06 3.54
C GLU A 165 -13.22 -5.05 3.13
N ALA A 166 -13.41 -5.85 2.07
CA ALA A 166 -12.39 -6.78 1.57
C ALA A 166 -11.13 -6.05 1.08
N LYS A 167 -11.33 -4.94 0.35
CA LYS A 167 -10.23 -4.07 -0.07
C LYS A 167 -9.52 -3.44 1.12
N ALA A 168 -10.26 -2.85 2.06
CA ALA A 168 -9.69 -2.20 3.24
C ALA A 168 -8.91 -3.17 4.12
N TYR A 169 -9.40 -4.40 4.27
CA TYR A 169 -8.68 -5.46 5.00
C TYR A 169 -7.33 -5.79 4.34
N MET A 170 -7.32 -5.96 3.02
CA MET A 170 -6.08 -6.26 2.30
C MET A 170 -5.08 -5.09 2.33
N GLU A 171 -5.57 -3.85 2.17
CA GLU A 171 -4.74 -2.64 2.29
C GLU A 171 -4.12 -2.53 3.69
N LYS A 172 -4.88 -2.87 4.74
CA LYS A 172 -4.39 -2.87 6.12
C LYS A 172 -3.32 -3.93 6.36
N ILE A 173 -3.52 -5.17 5.91
CA ILE A 173 -2.51 -6.23 5.99
C ILE A 173 -1.22 -5.80 5.28
N HIS A 174 -1.33 -5.26 4.06
CA HIS A 174 -0.19 -4.76 3.30
C HIS A 174 0.57 -3.68 4.07
N ALA A 175 -0.14 -2.66 4.59
CA ALA A 175 0.46 -1.57 5.34
C ALA A 175 1.20 -2.06 6.61
N ILE A 176 0.60 -3.00 7.35
CA ILE A 176 1.22 -3.59 8.54
C ILE A 176 2.47 -4.39 8.14
N ALA A 177 2.35 -5.33 7.19
CA ALA A 177 3.44 -6.23 6.80
C ALA A 177 4.66 -5.47 6.23
N THR A 178 4.41 -4.42 5.43
CA THR A 178 5.47 -3.56 4.90
C THR A 178 6.08 -2.65 5.97
N THR A 179 5.28 -2.16 6.92
CA THR A 179 5.75 -1.33 8.04
C THR A 179 6.71 -2.09 8.95
N ILE A 180 6.37 -3.33 9.31
CA ILE A 180 7.27 -4.16 10.13
C ILE A 180 8.45 -4.74 9.32
N GLY A 181 8.44 -4.61 7.99
CA GLY A 181 9.56 -4.98 7.12
C GLY A 181 9.68 -6.47 6.81
N VAL A 182 8.63 -7.26 7.01
CA VAL A 182 8.63 -8.70 6.71
C VAL A 182 8.43 -9.01 5.23
N THR A 183 7.98 -8.02 4.45
CA THR A 183 7.80 -8.09 3.00
C THR A 183 7.98 -6.71 2.37
N ASP A 184 8.25 -6.64 1.06
CA ASP A 184 8.12 -5.40 0.28
C ASP A 184 6.68 -5.13 -0.20
N GLY A 185 5.81 -6.15 -0.13
CA GLY A 185 4.41 -6.07 -0.47
C GLY A 185 4.10 -5.88 -1.96
N ASP A 186 5.06 -6.10 -2.84
CA ASP A 186 4.92 -5.87 -4.28
C ASP A 186 3.95 -6.87 -4.92
N MET A 187 2.73 -6.41 -5.17
CA MET A 187 1.67 -7.24 -5.75
C MET A 187 1.92 -7.58 -7.22
N GLU A 188 2.63 -6.73 -7.97
CA GLU A 188 2.94 -6.98 -9.38
C GLU A 188 3.95 -8.13 -9.53
N LYS A 189 4.90 -8.23 -8.58
CA LYS A 189 5.82 -9.36 -8.47
C LYS A 189 5.18 -10.61 -7.85
N GLY A 190 3.97 -10.47 -7.29
CA GLY A 190 3.27 -11.54 -6.57
C GLY A 190 3.80 -11.79 -5.16
N HIS A 191 4.48 -10.81 -4.55
CA HIS A 191 4.95 -10.90 -3.16
C HIS A 191 3.81 -10.74 -2.15
N LEU A 192 2.69 -10.18 -2.58
CA LEU A 192 1.43 -10.20 -1.85
C LEU A 192 0.31 -10.62 -2.81
N ARG A 193 -0.43 -11.66 -2.44
CA ARG A 193 -1.52 -12.25 -3.24
C ARG A 193 -2.74 -12.44 -2.35
N CYS A 194 -3.93 -12.41 -2.94
CA CYS A 194 -5.18 -12.64 -2.22
C CYS A 194 -6.06 -13.60 -3.00
N ASP A 195 -6.65 -14.55 -2.27
CA ASP A 195 -7.76 -15.36 -2.74
C ASP A 195 -8.99 -14.97 -1.91
N ALA A 196 -10.15 -14.80 -2.57
CA ALA A 196 -11.38 -14.37 -1.93
C ALA A 196 -12.42 -15.50 -1.95
N ASN A 197 -12.89 -15.92 -0.78
CA ASN A 197 -14.00 -16.85 -0.59
C ASN A 197 -15.27 -16.03 -0.41
N VAL A 198 -16.24 -16.16 -1.33
CA VAL A 198 -17.49 -15.41 -1.31
C VAL A 198 -18.68 -16.34 -1.28
N SER A 199 -19.64 -16.10 -0.37
CA SER A 199 -20.94 -16.73 -0.35
C SER A 199 -22.02 -15.71 -0.04
N LEU A 200 -23.27 -16.04 -0.35
CA LEU A 200 -24.46 -15.26 -0.03
C LEU A 200 -25.39 -16.05 0.87
N ARG A 201 -25.95 -15.37 1.87
CA ARG A 201 -27.04 -15.92 2.69
C ARG A 201 -28.21 -14.93 2.79
N PRO A 202 -29.44 -15.38 3.00
CA PRO A 202 -30.54 -14.48 3.34
C PRO A 202 -30.25 -13.68 4.60
N VAL A 203 -30.62 -12.41 4.63
CA VAL A 203 -30.43 -11.57 5.81
C VAL A 203 -31.15 -12.18 7.02
N GLY A 204 -30.43 -12.34 8.14
CA GLY A 204 -30.94 -12.96 9.38
C GLY A 204 -30.77 -14.48 9.46
N GLN A 205 -30.21 -15.13 8.45
CA GLN A 205 -29.84 -16.54 8.51
C GLN A 205 -28.44 -16.68 9.13
N GLU A 206 -28.26 -17.64 10.05
CA GLU A 206 -26.95 -17.92 10.68
C GLU A 206 -26.07 -18.81 9.79
N GLU A 207 -26.66 -19.78 9.10
CA GLU A 207 -25.95 -20.73 8.24
C GLU A 207 -25.35 -20.03 7.02
N PHE A 208 -24.12 -20.40 6.68
CA PHE A 208 -23.44 -19.86 5.50
C PHE A 208 -24.00 -20.47 4.20
N GLY A 209 -24.02 -19.69 3.14
CA GLY A 209 -24.28 -20.18 1.80
C GLY A 209 -23.09 -20.95 1.23
N THR A 210 -23.28 -21.57 0.05
CA THR A 210 -22.20 -22.22 -0.68
C THR A 210 -21.19 -21.19 -1.16
N ARG A 211 -19.92 -21.39 -0.79
CA ARG A 211 -18.84 -20.47 -1.13
C ARG A 211 -18.22 -20.78 -2.48
N THR A 212 -17.76 -19.75 -3.18
CA THR A 212 -16.84 -19.85 -4.32
C THR A 212 -15.53 -19.16 -3.97
N GLU A 213 -14.42 -19.74 -4.35
CA GLU A 213 -13.09 -19.18 -4.20
C GLU A 213 -12.69 -18.46 -5.49
N THR A 214 -12.22 -17.22 -5.39
CA THR A 214 -11.75 -16.44 -6.54
C THR A 214 -10.26 -16.19 -6.42
N LYS A 215 -9.50 -16.65 -7.42
CA LYS A 215 -8.04 -16.52 -7.50
C LYS A 215 -7.59 -15.45 -8.51
N ASN A 216 -6.27 -15.18 -8.50
CA ASN A 216 -5.63 -14.19 -9.39
C ASN A 216 -5.99 -12.74 -9.06
N LEU A 217 -6.08 -12.42 -7.76
CA LEU A 217 -6.36 -11.09 -7.24
C LEU A 217 -5.06 -10.41 -6.81
N ASN A 218 -4.33 -9.85 -7.77
CA ASN A 218 -3.01 -9.27 -7.59
C ASN A 218 -3.02 -7.73 -7.54
N SER A 219 -4.12 -7.13 -7.11
CA SER A 219 -4.21 -5.72 -6.71
C SER A 219 -5.44 -5.49 -5.82
N PHE A 220 -5.40 -4.47 -4.97
CA PHE A 220 -6.54 -4.06 -4.12
C PHE A 220 -7.81 -3.81 -4.95
N ARG A 221 -7.64 -3.18 -6.11
CA ARG A 221 -8.73 -2.93 -7.05
C ARG A 221 -9.34 -4.23 -7.58
N PHE A 222 -8.53 -5.23 -7.90
CA PHE A 222 -9.03 -6.50 -8.42
C PHE A 222 -9.76 -7.30 -7.34
N VAL A 223 -9.30 -7.26 -6.09
CA VAL A 223 -10.03 -7.85 -4.94
C VAL A 223 -11.43 -7.24 -4.88
N GLN A 224 -11.54 -5.91 -4.85
CA GLN A 224 -12.83 -5.23 -4.79
C GLN A 224 -13.73 -5.58 -6.00
N GLN A 225 -13.19 -5.53 -7.22
CA GLN A 225 -13.97 -5.78 -8.44
C GLN A 225 -14.44 -7.24 -8.52
N ALA A 226 -13.60 -8.19 -8.16
CA ALA A 226 -13.94 -9.61 -8.17
C ALA A 226 -15.02 -9.95 -7.15
N VAL A 227 -14.92 -9.40 -5.94
CA VAL A 227 -15.92 -9.58 -4.89
C VAL A 227 -17.27 -8.97 -5.32
N VAL A 228 -17.27 -7.75 -5.90
CA VAL A 228 -18.51 -7.15 -6.46
C VAL A 228 -19.13 -8.05 -7.52
N TYR A 229 -18.32 -8.57 -8.43
CA TYR A 229 -18.78 -9.44 -9.50
C TYR A 229 -19.37 -10.75 -8.94
N GLU A 230 -18.68 -11.42 -8.02
CA GLU A 230 -19.14 -12.68 -7.43
C GLU A 230 -20.45 -12.52 -6.62
N ILE A 231 -20.57 -11.45 -5.85
CA ILE A 231 -21.82 -11.11 -5.16
C ILE A 231 -22.97 -10.95 -6.17
N GLY A 232 -22.75 -10.22 -7.26
CA GLY A 232 -23.73 -10.03 -8.32
C GLY A 232 -24.13 -11.35 -8.99
N ARG A 233 -23.14 -12.13 -9.43
CA ARG A 233 -23.33 -13.42 -10.09
C ARG A 233 -24.12 -14.41 -9.21
N GLN A 234 -23.68 -14.61 -7.97
CA GLN A 234 -24.35 -15.54 -7.05
C GLN A 234 -25.78 -15.11 -6.75
N ARG A 235 -26.00 -13.79 -6.58
CA ARG A 235 -27.34 -13.23 -6.37
C ARG A 235 -28.28 -13.53 -7.55
N GLU A 236 -27.83 -13.32 -8.78
CA GLU A 236 -28.60 -13.59 -10.00
C GLU A 236 -28.92 -15.09 -10.08
N GLU A 237 -27.96 -15.98 -9.90
CA GLU A 237 -28.17 -17.42 -9.96
C GLU A 237 -29.16 -17.90 -8.89
N ILE A 238 -29.07 -17.40 -7.67
CA ILE A 238 -30.02 -17.76 -6.58
C ILE A 238 -31.44 -17.27 -6.91
N LEU A 239 -31.56 -16.05 -7.44
CA LEU A 239 -32.86 -15.50 -7.84
C LEU A 239 -33.49 -16.25 -9.02
N ASP A 240 -32.68 -16.80 -9.92
CA ASP A 240 -33.08 -17.69 -11.01
C ASP A 240 -33.43 -19.12 -10.52
N GLY A 241 -33.32 -19.41 -9.23
CA GLY A 241 -33.59 -20.72 -8.66
C GLY A 241 -32.47 -21.75 -8.88
N LYS A 242 -31.29 -21.30 -9.30
CA LYS A 242 -30.10 -22.15 -9.45
C LYS A 242 -29.38 -22.31 -8.12
N GLN A 243 -28.70 -23.44 -7.95
CA GLN A 243 -27.82 -23.68 -6.81
C GLN A 243 -26.41 -23.21 -7.13
N ILE A 244 -25.77 -22.54 -6.16
CA ILE A 244 -24.36 -22.22 -6.25
C ILE A 244 -23.54 -23.49 -6.07
N VAL A 245 -22.59 -23.71 -6.97
CA VAL A 245 -21.65 -24.84 -6.88
C VAL A 245 -20.36 -24.36 -6.18
N GLN A 246 -19.85 -25.17 -5.26
CA GLN A 246 -18.57 -24.92 -4.63
C GLN A 246 -17.45 -25.17 -5.64
N GLU A 247 -16.78 -24.12 -6.05
CA GLU A 247 -15.74 -24.15 -7.10
C GLU A 247 -14.67 -23.08 -6.91
N THR A 248 -13.51 -23.32 -7.52
CA THR A 248 -12.47 -22.30 -7.69
C THR A 248 -12.69 -21.58 -9.03
N ARG A 249 -12.67 -20.26 -9.01
CA ARG A 249 -12.88 -19.37 -10.14
C ARG A 249 -11.63 -18.48 -10.35
N LEU A 250 -11.35 -18.12 -11.60
CA LEU A 250 -10.24 -17.25 -11.98
C LEU A 250 -10.78 -15.87 -12.36
N TRP A 251 -10.25 -14.82 -11.76
CA TRP A 251 -10.53 -13.45 -12.16
C TRP A 251 -9.85 -13.10 -13.48
N ASN A 252 -10.61 -12.65 -14.46
CA ASN A 252 -10.11 -12.12 -15.72
C ASN A 252 -10.12 -10.59 -15.69
N THR A 253 -8.94 -10.00 -15.63
CA THR A 253 -8.76 -8.55 -15.50
C THR A 253 -9.25 -7.75 -16.70
N GLY A 254 -9.13 -8.30 -17.91
CA GLY A 254 -9.56 -7.65 -19.16
C GLY A 254 -11.07 -7.61 -19.32
N ARG A 255 -11.77 -8.73 -19.01
CA ARG A 255 -13.22 -8.85 -19.13
C ARG A 255 -13.97 -8.45 -17.85
N LYS A 256 -13.26 -8.35 -16.72
CA LYS A 256 -13.83 -8.08 -15.40
C LYS A 256 -14.92 -9.07 -14.98
N VAL A 257 -14.67 -10.34 -15.22
CA VAL A 257 -15.55 -11.47 -14.86
C VAL A 257 -14.72 -12.61 -14.28
N THR A 258 -15.37 -13.56 -13.62
CA THR A 258 -14.74 -14.80 -13.16
C THR A 258 -15.11 -15.96 -14.09
N PHE A 259 -14.21 -16.92 -14.26
CA PHE A 259 -14.43 -18.17 -14.97
C PHE A 259 -14.22 -19.35 -14.05
N SER A 260 -15.07 -20.38 -14.14
CA SER A 260 -14.85 -21.64 -13.43
C SER A 260 -13.54 -22.29 -13.90
N MET A 261 -12.71 -22.74 -12.95
CA MET A 261 -11.47 -23.47 -13.22
C MET A 261 -11.67 -24.97 -12.99
N ARG A 262 -12.04 -25.31 -11.76
CA ARG A 262 -12.21 -26.69 -11.30
C ARG A 262 -13.15 -26.71 -10.08
N SER A 263 -13.67 -27.88 -9.74
CA SER A 263 -14.28 -28.10 -8.44
C SER A 263 -13.24 -27.93 -7.34
N LYS A 264 -13.64 -27.39 -6.19
CA LYS A 264 -12.74 -27.18 -5.05
C LYS A 264 -12.38 -28.54 -4.42
N GLU A 265 -11.08 -28.78 -4.21
CA GLU A 265 -10.57 -29.91 -3.44
C GLU A 265 -10.82 -29.64 -1.95
N GLU A 266 -11.25 -30.66 -1.20
CA GLU A 266 -11.42 -30.57 0.25
C GLU A 266 -10.09 -30.81 0.97
N ALA A 267 -9.96 -30.35 2.23
CA ALA A 267 -8.75 -30.53 3.04
C ALA A 267 -8.34 -31.99 3.18
N ASP A 268 -9.31 -32.90 3.23
CA ASP A 268 -9.07 -34.35 3.34
C ASP A 268 -8.37 -34.93 2.09
N GLU A 269 -8.57 -34.32 0.94
CA GLU A 269 -7.91 -34.75 -0.31
C GLU A 269 -6.40 -34.48 -0.29
N TYR A 270 -5.95 -33.47 0.46
CA TYR A 270 -4.52 -33.19 0.63
C TYR A 270 -3.78 -34.13 1.56
N ARG A 271 -4.48 -34.95 2.33
CA ARG A 271 -3.91 -35.98 3.21
C ARG A 271 -2.75 -35.44 4.04
N TYR A 272 -3.00 -34.35 4.78
CA TYR A 272 -2.01 -33.74 5.64
C TYR A 272 -1.44 -34.72 6.65
N PHE A 273 -0.13 -34.69 6.85
CA PHE A 273 0.55 -35.36 7.96
C PHE A 273 1.82 -34.56 8.35
N PRO A 274 2.30 -34.68 9.60
CA PRO A 274 3.50 -34.01 10.05
C PRO A 274 4.70 -34.32 9.14
N ASP A 275 5.49 -33.31 8.77
CA ASP A 275 6.70 -33.54 7.98
C ASP A 275 7.74 -34.29 8.81
N PRO A 276 8.18 -35.51 8.39
CA PRO A 276 9.09 -36.32 9.18
C PRO A 276 10.53 -35.79 9.21
N ASP A 277 10.88 -34.91 8.27
CA ASP A 277 12.23 -34.37 8.11
C ASP A 277 12.45 -33.07 8.88
N LEU A 278 11.36 -32.46 9.41
CA LEU A 278 11.40 -31.20 10.14
C LEU A 278 11.00 -31.39 11.61
N PRO A 279 11.81 -30.95 12.58
CA PRO A 279 11.46 -30.93 13.98
C PRO A 279 10.38 -29.89 14.26
N LEU A 280 9.81 -29.91 15.47
CA LEU A 280 8.97 -28.83 15.98
C LEU A 280 9.73 -27.50 15.95
N VAL A 281 9.04 -26.46 15.55
CA VAL A 281 9.56 -25.09 15.62
C VAL A 281 9.21 -24.53 16.99
N HIS A 282 10.23 -24.35 17.82
CA HIS A 282 10.07 -23.81 19.17
C HIS A 282 10.44 -22.33 19.21
N LEU A 283 9.54 -21.49 19.69
CA LEU A 283 9.78 -20.08 19.99
C LEU A 283 9.75 -19.85 21.49
N ALA A 284 10.89 -19.48 22.06
CA ALA A 284 10.99 -19.19 23.49
C ALA A 284 10.14 -17.94 23.84
N PRO A 285 9.43 -17.93 24.99
CA PRO A 285 8.62 -16.78 25.41
C PRO A 285 9.41 -15.47 25.46
N GLU A 286 10.65 -15.51 25.87
CA GLU A 286 11.55 -14.35 25.95
C GLU A 286 11.84 -13.75 24.58
N LEU A 287 11.92 -14.59 23.55
CA LEU A 287 12.13 -14.18 22.18
C LEU A 287 10.85 -13.48 21.63
N ILE A 288 9.68 -14.02 21.92
CA ILE A 288 8.40 -13.40 21.55
C ILE A 288 8.24 -12.02 22.21
N GLU A 289 8.60 -11.90 23.50
CA GLU A 289 8.57 -10.60 24.18
C GLU A 289 9.61 -9.60 23.61
N THR A 290 10.73 -10.11 23.13
CA THR A 290 11.73 -9.29 22.42
C THR A 290 11.16 -8.78 21.10
N PHE A 291 10.48 -9.63 20.33
CA PHE A 291 9.81 -9.21 19.09
C PHE A 291 8.73 -8.15 19.38
N ARG A 292 7.90 -8.37 20.40
CA ARG A 292 6.83 -7.43 20.81
C ARG A 292 7.39 -6.04 21.14
N LYS A 293 8.51 -5.96 21.85
CA LYS A 293 9.16 -4.69 22.23
C LYS A 293 9.81 -3.99 21.04
N ASN A 294 10.27 -4.76 20.06
CA ASN A 294 10.98 -4.23 18.89
C ASN A 294 10.07 -3.98 17.70
N LEU A 295 8.75 -4.26 17.80
CA LEU A 295 7.81 -3.89 16.75
C LEU A 295 7.87 -2.37 16.53
N PRO A 296 8.00 -1.91 15.28
CA PRO A 296 7.90 -0.48 14.99
C PRO A 296 6.48 0.02 15.27
N GLU A 297 6.33 1.32 15.36
CA GLU A 297 5.01 1.94 15.43
C GLU A 297 4.17 1.54 14.21
N LEU A 298 3.00 0.95 14.47
CA LEU A 298 2.10 0.47 13.43
C LEU A 298 1.33 1.62 12.75
N PRO A 299 0.81 1.43 11.53
CA PRO A 299 0.17 2.48 10.76
C PRO A 299 -0.93 3.25 11.50
N ASP A 300 -1.77 2.57 12.29
CA ASP A 300 -2.85 3.23 13.04
C ASP A 300 -2.35 4.12 14.16
N ALA A 301 -1.35 3.65 14.92
CA ALA A 301 -0.73 4.45 15.97
C ALA A 301 -0.04 5.67 15.36
N LYS A 302 0.66 5.47 14.24
CA LYS A 302 1.33 6.56 13.51
C LYS A 302 0.32 7.57 12.94
N ARG A 303 -0.81 7.12 12.37
CA ARG A 303 -1.91 7.97 11.92
C ARG A 303 -2.41 8.84 13.07
N GLN A 304 -2.69 8.23 14.21
CA GLN A 304 -3.17 8.94 15.39
C GLN A 304 -2.15 9.98 15.86
N ARG A 305 -0.89 9.62 15.96
CA ARG A 305 0.19 10.53 16.33
C ARG A 305 0.33 11.69 15.35
N PHE A 306 0.24 11.46 14.05
CA PHE A 306 0.31 12.53 13.05
C PHE A 306 -0.84 13.54 13.18
N MET A 307 -2.03 13.07 13.54
CA MET A 307 -3.17 13.94 13.83
C MET A 307 -2.95 14.75 15.12
N GLU A 308 -2.52 14.10 16.20
CA GLU A 308 -2.38 14.71 17.52
C GLU A 308 -1.19 15.65 17.64
N GLU A 309 -0.01 15.22 17.19
CA GLU A 309 1.23 15.98 17.34
C GLU A 309 1.47 16.99 16.22
N HIS A 310 1.02 16.68 15.01
CA HIS A 310 1.31 17.51 13.82
C HIS A 310 0.07 18.23 13.27
N GLY A 311 -1.12 18.01 13.85
CA GLY A 311 -2.35 18.68 13.45
C GLY A 311 -2.79 18.35 12.01
N LEU A 312 -2.41 17.19 11.48
CA LEU A 312 -2.82 16.76 10.15
C LEU A 312 -4.30 16.36 10.14
N SER A 313 -4.93 16.49 8.97
CA SER A 313 -6.28 15.92 8.79
C SER A 313 -6.21 14.39 8.82
N GLU A 314 -7.34 13.75 9.13
CA GLU A 314 -7.44 12.28 9.12
C GLU A 314 -6.99 11.69 7.76
N TYR A 315 -7.46 12.26 6.66
CA TYR A 315 -7.07 11.87 5.31
C TYR A 315 -5.55 11.99 5.07
N ASP A 316 -4.93 13.12 5.44
CA ASP A 316 -3.49 13.32 5.24
C ASP A 316 -2.67 12.33 6.08
N ALA A 317 -3.08 12.13 7.33
CA ALA A 317 -2.41 11.21 8.25
C ALA A 317 -2.55 9.76 7.78
N GLU A 318 -3.71 9.36 7.25
CA GLU A 318 -3.94 8.04 6.68
C GLU A 318 -3.05 7.79 5.47
N VAL A 319 -3.02 8.69 4.49
CA VAL A 319 -2.19 8.55 3.28
C VAL A 319 -0.71 8.45 3.63
N LEU A 320 -0.22 9.29 4.55
CA LEU A 320 1.20 9.24 4.96
C LEU A 320 1.55 7.97 5.74
N SER A 321 0.65 7.49 6.61
CA SER A 321 0.92 6.30 7.45
C SER A 321 0.76 4.99 6.70
N ALA A 322 0.05 4.96 5.57
CA ALA A 322 -0.17 3.76 4.76
C ALA A 322 1.11 3.25 4.08
N ASP A 323 2.08 4.12 3.79
CA ASP A 323 3.38 3.77 3.22
C ASP A 323 4.51 4.13 4.20
N ARG A 324 5.25 3.11 4.62
CA ARG A 324 6.39 3.27 5.54
C ARG A 324 7.42 4.27 5.04
N ARG A 325 7.74 4.24 3.74
CA ARG A 325 8.78 5.11 3.16
C ARG A 325 8.34 6.57 3.14
N MET A 326 7.05 6.80 2.82
CA MET A 326 6.48 8.15 2.86
C MET A 326 6.45 8.70 4.29
N SER A 327 6.04 7.88 5.26
CA SER A 327 6.02 8.30 6.66
C SER A 327 7.42 8.61 7.21
N GLU A 328 8.41 7.74 6.95
CA GLU A 328 9.80 7.97 7.35
C GLU A 328 10.39 9.20 6.67
N TYR A 329 10.08 9.43 5.40
CA TYR A 329 10.51 10.63 4.68
C TYR A 329 9.88 11.90 5.26
N PHE A 330 8.59 11.89 5.54
CA PHE A 330 7.87 12.99 6.18
C PHE A 330 8.48 13.32 7.54
N GLU A 331 8.67 12.32 8.40
CA GLU A 331 9.29 12.52 9.73
C GLU A 331 10.69 13.13 9.62
N LYS A 332 11.49 12.67 8.64
CA LYS A 332 12.82 13.27 8.38
C LYS A 332 12.72 14.72 7.94
N VAL A 333 11.78 15.06 7.04
CA VAL A 333 11.56 16.46 6.63
C VAL A 333 11.22 17.34 7.83
N LEU A 334 10.42 16.84 8.78
CA LEU A 334 10.11 17.57 10.02
C LEU A 334 11.34 17.79 10.92
N THR A 335 12.29 16.85 10.96
CA THR A 335 13.52 17.04 11.77
C THR A 335 14.35 18.24 11.29
N TYR A 336 14.23 18.62 10.03
CA TYR A 336 14.83 19.83 9.48
C TYR A 336 13.98 21.08 9.69
N GLY A 337 12.88 21.00 10.47
CA GLY A 337 12.06 22.14 10.92
C GLY A 337 11.06 22.65 9.87
N ALA A 338 10.59 21.81 8.99
CA ALA A 338 9.48 22.12 8.10
C ALA A 338 8.15 22.20 8.84
N ALA A 339 7.22 23.06 8.39
CA ALA A 339 5.85 23.09 8.89
C ALA A 339 5.10 21.80 8.48
N PRO A 340 4.50 21.04 9.40
CA PRO A 340 3.95 19.71 9.12
C PRO A 340 2.93 19.68 7.98
N LYS A 341 1.97 20.60 7.99
CA LYS A 341 0.92 20.67 6.97
C LYS A 341 1.49 20.95 5.57
N LEU A 342 2.48 21.84 5.47
CA LEU A 342 3.09 22.19 4.21
C LEU A 342 3.95 21.03 3.67
N ALA A 343 4.76 20.41 4.54
CA ALA A 343 5.54 19.22 4.20
C ALA A 343 4.62 18.08 3.70
N CYS A 344 3.54 17.81 4.42
CA CYS A 344 2.55 16.80 4.04
C CYS A 344 1.97 17.07 2.64
N ASN A 345 1.53 18.31 2.37
CA ASN A 345 0.96 18.68 1.06
C ASN A 345 1.96 18.44 -0.10
N TRP A 346 3.23 18.76 0.10
CA TRP A 346 4.26 18.54 -0.92
C TRP A 346 4.55 17.05 -1.14
N ILE A 347 4.56 16.26 -0.07
CA ILE A 347 4.83 14.82 -0.15
C ILE A 347 3.66 14.08 -0.81
N ILE A 348 2.43 14.30 -0.31
CA ILE A 348 1.23 13.61 -0.84
C ILE A 348 0.90 14.10 -2.26
N GLY A 349 1.11 15.40 -2.54
CA GLY A 349 0.81 16.01 -3.83
C GLY A 349 1.93 15.84 -4.84
N ASP A 350 2.92 16.73 -4.78
CA ASP A 350 3.90 16.86 -5.85
C ASP A 350 4.92 15.71 -5.89
N LEU A 351 5.39 15.20 -4.73
CA LEU A 351 6.33 14.08 -4.70
C LEU A 351 5.66 12.78 -5.15
N THR A 352 4.44 12.49 -4.67
CA THR A 352 3.68 11.31 -5.12
C THR A 352 3.36 11.37 -6.61
N ARG A 353 3.05 12.55 -7.16
CA ARG A 353 2.88 12.73 -8.60
C ARG A 353 4.14 12.31 -9.37
N VAL A 354 5.32 12.76 -8.92
CA VAL A 354 6.60 12.43 -9.56
C VAL A 354 6.91 10.93 -9.50
N THR A 355 6.65 10.27 -8.37
CA THR A 355 6.82 8.80 -8.26
C THR A 355 5.91 8.05 -9.24
N ASN A 356 4.64 8.46 -9.33
CA ASN A 356 3.67 7.85 -10.23
C ASN A 356 3.99 8.05 -11.71
N GLU A 357 4.40 9.26 -12.10
CA GLU A 357 4.74 9.60 -13.49
C GLU A 357 6.05 8.95 -13.96
N SER A 358 7.05 8.84 -13.07
CA SER A 358 8.35 8.25 -13.39
C SER A 358 8.39 6.74 -13.25
N GLY A 359 7.44 6.11 -12.54
CA GLY A 359 7.48 4.71 -12.14
C GLY A 359 8.60 4.37 -11.15
N LYS A 360 9.26 5.39 -10.59
CA LYS A 360 10.35 5.23 -9.62
C LYS A 360 9.81 5.19 -8.20
N SER A 361 10.41 4.35 -7.38
CA SER A 361 10.17 4.37 -5.93
C SER A 361 10.75 5.64 -5.30
N LEU A 362 10.27 6.01 -4.12
CA LEU A 362 10.78 7.18 -3.37
C LEU A 362 12.30 7.13 -3.12
N LYS A 363 12.89 5.93 -3.01
CA LYS A 363 14.35 5.75 -2.85
C LYS A 363 15.15 6.07 -4.11
N GLU A 364 14.54 5.94 -5.27
CA GLU A 364 15.19 6.20 -6.57
C GLU A 364 15.03 7.66 -7.02
N ILE A 365 14.24 8.43 -6.26
CA ILE A 365 14.11 9.87 -6.45
C ILE A 365 15.19 10.55 -5.61
N ASP A 366 16.10 11.26 -6.29
CA ASP A 366 17.22 11.97 -5.64
C ASP A 366 16.75 13.32 -5.08
N LEU A 367 15.85 13.26 -4.09
CA LEU A 367 15.37 14.43 -3.35
C LEU A 367 15.63 14.22 -1.86
N SER A 368 16.59 14.94 -1.31
CA SER A 368 16.87 14.84 0.12
C SER A 368 15.74 15.45 0.96
N PRO A 369 15.40 14.86 2.12
CA PRO A 369 14.44 15.46 3.06
C PRO A 369 14.82 16.88 3.51
N GLU A 370 16.11 17.16 3.60
CA GLU A 370 16.66 18.48 3.94
C GLU A 370 16.30 19.54 2.88
N HIS A 371 16.47 19.19 1.60
CA HIS A 371 16.13 20.12 0.49
C HIS A 371 14.62 20.40 0.42
N LEU A 372 13.78 19.37 0.66
CA LEU A 372 12.33 19.59 0.70
C LEU A 372 11.95 20.47 1.91
N ALA A 373 12.57 20.25 3.07
CA ALA A 373 12.35 21.09 4.24
C ALA A 373 12.78 22.54 3.99
N ALA A 374 13.92 22.76 3.35
CA ALA A 374 14.39 24.10 2.97
C ALA A 374 13.39 24.78 2.02
N LEU A 375 12.92 24.08 0.99
CA LEU A 375 11.92 24.61 0.07
C LEU A 375 10.63 24.99 0.80
N THR A 376 10.12 24.13 1.70
CA THR A 376 8.90 24.44 2.46
C THR A 376 9.06 25.63 3.39
N LYS A 377 10.23 25.83 4.00
CA LYS A 377 10.53 27.02 4.81
C LYS A 377 10.55 28.31 3.99
N ILE A 378 11.14 28.27 2.81
CA ILE A 378 11.17 29.41 1.89
C ILE A 378 9.76 29.80 1.44
N ILE A 379 8.87 28.81 1.25
CA ILE A 379 7.45 29.04 0.95
C ILE A 379 6.75 29.66 2.17
N ASP A 380 6.96 29.11 3.35
CA ASP A 380 6.31 29.55 4.58
C ASP A 380 6.72 30.99 4.97
N SER A 381 7.98 31.35 4.71
CA SER A 381 8.48 32.72 4.89
C SER A 381 7.90 33.73 3.87
N GLY A 382 7.29 33.25 2.77
CA GLY A 382 6.78 34.10 1.71
C GLY A 382 7.86 34.65 0.76
N GLU A 383 9.08 34.08 0.81
CA GLU A 383 10.15 34.46 -0.13
C GLU A 383 9.84 34.09 -1.58
N ILE A 384 9.08 33.01 -1.80
CA ILE A 384 8.61 32.58 -3.12
C ILE A 384 7.14 32.17 -3.06
N SER A 385 6.46 32.30 -4.20
CA SER A 385 5.08 31.81 -4.34
C SER A 385 5.05 30.30 -4.57
N ASN A 386 3.91 29.64 -4.27
CA ASN A 386 3.69 28.22 -4.58
C ASN A 386 3.95 27.89 -6.06
N LYS A 387 3.66 28.81 -6.98
CA LYS A 387 3.93 28.62 -8.41
C LYS A 387 5.44 28.57 -8.71
N ILE A 388 6.21 29.46 -8.09
CA ILE A 388 7.68 29.47 -8.21
C ILE A 388 8.26 28.23 -7.54
N ALA A 389 7.73 27.85 -6.39
CA ALA A 389 8.17 26.66 -5.67
C ALA A 389 8.07 25.38 -6.50
N LYS A 390 7.01 25.22 -7.32
CA LYS A 390 6.91 24.08 -8.24
C LYS A 390 8.02 24.05 -9.28
N THR A 391 8.39 25.19 -9.83
CA THR A 391 9.52 25.28 -10.77
C THR A 391 10.84 24.95 -10.06
N VAL A 392 11.04 25.45 -8.83
CA VAL A 392 12.23 25.12 -8.03
C VAL A 392 12.28 23.63 -7.72
N PHE A 393 11.17 23.03 -7.34
CA PHE A 393 11.06 21.60 -7.05
C PHE A 393 11.43 20.72 -8.26
N GLU A 394 10.93 21.06 -9.46
CA GLU A 394 11.29 20.35 -10.69
C GLU A 394 12.79 20.45 -11.01
N GLU A 395 13.41 21.60 -10.77
CA GLU A 395 14.86 21.79 -10.92
C GLU A 395 15.65 21.02 -9.85
N MET A 396 15.19 20.98 -8.61
CA MET A 396 15.82 20.18 -7.56
C MET A 396 15.88 18.70 -7.96
N LEU A 397 14.79 18.16 -8.52
CA LEU A 397 14.72 16.78 -9.01
C LEU A 397 15.68 16.51 -10.18
N ALA A 398 15.90 17.51 -11.02
CA ALA A 398 16.76 17.40 -12.20
C ALA A 398 18.26 17.57 -11.90
N SER A 399 18.60 18.33 -10.84
CA SER A 399 19.98 18.80 -10.61
C SER A 399 20.55 18.42 -9.23
N ALA A 400 19.73 17.88 -8.32
CA ALA A 400 20.07 17.58 -6.92
C ALA A 400 20.62 18.79 -6.11
N ARG A 401 20.42 20.04 -6.62
CA ARG A 401 20.85 21.28 -5.96
C ARG A 401 19.86 21.73 -4.89
N THR A 402 20.32 22.60 -4.00
CA THR A 402 19.48 23.18 -2.96
C THR A 402 18.47 24.19 -3.55
N PRO A 403 17.32 24.39 -2.91
CA PRO A 403 16.35 25.39 -3.38
C PRO A 403 16.91 26.81 -3.35
N GLU A 404 17.75 27.14 -2.39
CA GLU A 404 18.41 28.45 -2.26
C GLU A 404 19.27 28.76 -3.49
N GLU A 405 20.14 27.82 -3.90
CA GLU A 405 21.02 27.96 -5.07
C GLU A 405 20.19 28.19 -6.36
N ILE A 406 19.11 27.44 -6.52
CA ILE A 406 18.24 27.56 -7.70
C ILE A 406 17.52 28.93 -7.72
N ILE A 407 17.00 29.35 -6.55
CA ILE A 407 16.31 30.64 -6.40
C ILE A 407 17.25 31.80 -6.66
N GLU A 408 18.47 31.74 -6.18
CA GLU A 408 19.49 32.80 -6.36
C GLU A 408 19.91 32.89 -7.81
N GLU A 409 20.30 31.77 -8.42
CA GLU A 409 20.78 31.74 -9.82
C GLU A 409 19.71 32.25 -10.80
N LYS A 410 18.44 31.88 -10.60
CA LYS A 410 17.34 32.26 -11.47
C LYS A 410 16.67 33.58 -11.06
N GLY A 411 17.12 34.18 -9.95
CA GLY A 411 16.54 35.44 -9.45
C GLY A 411 15.04 35.32 -9.17
N LEU A 412 14.60 34.21 -8.52
CA LEU A 412 13.19 33.88 -8.32
C LEU A 412 12.59 34.45 -7.03
N LYS A 413 13.35 35.18 -6.22
CA LYS A 413 12.83 35.82 -4.99
C LYS A 413 11.67 36.75 -5.32
N GLN A 414 10.64 36.69 -4.48
CA GLN A 414 9.49 37.60 -4.58
C GLN A 414 9.94 39.03 -4.24
N VAL A 415 9.44 39.97 -5.00
CA VAL A 415 9.53 41.39 -4.64
C VAL A 415 8.48 41.66 -3.58
N SER A 416 8.90 41.78 -2.32
CA SER A 416 8.05 42.10 -1.18
C SER A 416 8.29 43.51 -0.63
N ASP A 417 9.18 44.28 -1.28
CA ASP A 417 9.43 45.68 -0.90
C ASP A 417 8.18 46.50 -1.16
N SER A 418 7.56 46.91 -0.03
CA SER A 418 6.33 47.72 -0.05
C SER A 418 6.52 49.08 -0.75
N GLY A 419 7.75 49.61 -0.76
CA GLY A 419 8.08 50.87 -1.44
C GLY A 419 8.09 50.69 -2.97
N GLU A 420 8.76 49.63 -3.47
CA GLU A 420 8.81 49.35 -4.90
C GLU A 420 7.42 48.93 -5.42
N LEU A 421 6.75 47.99 -4.74
CA LEU A 421 5.40 47.58 -5.12
C LEU A 421 4.39 48.74 -5.00
N GLY A 422 4.54 49.60 -3.99
CA GLY A 422 3.71 50.79 -3.80
C GLY A 422 3.80 51.77 -4.95
N ARG A 423 5.01 51.96 -5.48
CA ARG A 423 5.23 52.84 -6.67
C ARG A 423 4.58 52.26 -7.92
N ILE A 424 4.72 50.95 -8.16
CA ILE A 424 4.08 50.27 -9.28
C ILE A 424 2.54 50.30 -9.15
N VAL A 425 1.98 50.18 -7.92
CA VAL A 425 0.56 50.34 -7.69
C VAL A 425 0.10 51.74 -8.02
N ASP A 426 0.83 52.81 -7.61
CA ASP A 426 0.49 54.19 -7.93
C ASP A 426 0.46 54.46 -9.43
N GLU A 427 1.49 54.01 -10.17
CA GLU A 427 1.54 54.10 -11.62
C GLU A 427 0.36 53.37 -12.28
N LEU A 428 0.03 52.18 -11.78
CA LEU A 428 -1.06 51.37 -12.31
C LEU A 428 -2.44 51.99 -12.06
N LEU A 429 -2.68 52.53 -10.87
CA LEU A 429 -3.92 53.21 -10.54
C LEU A 429 -4.08 54.51 -11.36
N ALA A 430 -3.00 55.27 -11.54
CA ALA A 430 -2.99 56.49 -12.39
C ALA A 430 -3.29 56.19 -13.87
N ALA A 431 -2.81 55.06 -14.37
CA ALA A 431 -3.02 54.61 -15.76
C ALA A 431 -4.45 54.05 -16.01
N ASN A 432 -5.23 53.73 -14.97
CA ASN A 432 -6.53 53.09 -15.11
C ASN A 432 -7.64 53.78 -14.27
N PRO A 433 -7.93 55.08 -14.51
CA PRO A 433 -8.85 55.86 -13.69
C PRO A 433 -10.30 55.33 -13.71
N GLU A 434 -10.75 54.79 -14.85
CA GLU A 434 -12.11 54.23 -14.97
C GLU A 434 -12.31 53.01 -14.05
N GLN A 435 -11.31 52.14 -13.93
CA GLN A 435 -11.35 50.96 -13.06
C GLN A 435 -11.28 51.36 -11.58
N VAL A 436 -10.54 52.41 -11.24
CA VAL A 436 -10.49 52.99 -9.89
C VAL A 436 -11.87 53.53 -9.50
N GLU A 437 -12.53 54.28 -10.38
CA GLU A 437 -13.89 54.77 -10.14
C GLU A 437 -14.90 53.63 -9.98
N GLN A 438 -14.79 52.55 -10.80
CA GLN A 438 -15.65 51.38 -10.67
C GLN A 438 -15.50 50.68 -9.30
N TYR A 439 -14.24 50.56 -8.83
CA TYR A 439 -14.00 50.00 -7.50
C TYR A 439 -14.59 50.86 -6.41
N ARG A 440 -14.39 52.20 -6.42
CA ARG A 440 -14.94 53.14 -5.48
C ARG A 440 -16.47 53.23 -5.53
N ALA A 441 -17.06 52.94 -6.69
CA ALA A 441 -18.52 52.80 -6.85
C ALA A 441 -19.08 51.46 -6.36
N GLY A 442 -18.25 50.62 -5.67
CA GLY A 442 -18.69 49.39 -5.01
C GLY A 442 -18.46 48.10 -5.83
N LYS A 443 -17.90 48.17 -7.02
CA LYS A 443 -17.54 46.98 -7.82
C LYS A 443 -16.20 46.38 -7.37
N THR A 444 -16.18 45.79 -6.15
CA THR A 444 -14.95 45.27 -5.52
C THR A 444 -14.23 44.19 -6.32
N LYS A 445 -14.91 43.46 -7.22
CA LYS A 445 -14.29 42.46 -8.10
C LYS A 445 -13.23 43.03 -9.06
N VAL A 446 -13.22 44.34 -9.32
CA VAL A 446 -12.24 45.02 -10.15
C VAL A 446 -10.83 44.93 -9.55
N ILE A 447 -10.67 44.70 -8.25
CA ILE A 447 -9.36 44.49 -7.61
C ILE A 447 -8.57 43.35 -8.31
N GLY A 448 -9.26 42.32 -8.80
CA GLY A 448 -8.63 41.19 -9.54
C GLY A 448 -7.95 41.63 -10.84
N PHE A 449 -8.47 42.69 -11.51
CA PHE A 449 -7.81 43.28 -12.67
C PHE A 449 -6.47 43.91 -12.27
N PHE A 450 -6.45 44.70 -11.20
CA PHE A 450 -5.22 45.34 -10.73
C PHE A 450 -4.18 44.32 -10.27
N VAL A 451 -4.59 43.30 -9.54
CA VAL A 451 -3.71 42.18 -9.12
C VAL A 451 -3.10 41.47 -10.36
N GLY A 452 -3.91 41.21 -11.39
CA GLY A 452 -3.43 40.62 -12.64
C GLY A 452 -2.40 41.49 -13.37
N GLN A 453 -2.62 42.80 -13.43
CA GLN A 453 -1.67 43.75 -14.04
C GLN A 453 -0.38 43.88 -13.21
N MET A 454 -0.48 43.92 -11.88
CA MET A 454 0.68 43.90 -10.97
C MET A 454 1.52 42.65 -11.18
N MET A 455 0.90 41.50 -11.23
CA MET A 455 1.60 40.22 -11.48
C MET A 455 2.27 40.18 -12.85
N LYS A 456 1.68 40.84 -13.88
CA LYS A 456 2.29 40.95 -15.19
C LYS A 456 3.51 41.89 -15.17
N GLN A 457 3.43 43.05 -14.54
CA GLN A 457 4.52 44.02 -14.42
C GLN A 457 5.69 43.48 -13.58
N THR A 458 5.40 42.78 -12.52
CA THR A 458 6.42 42.10 -11.66
C THR A 458 6.89 40.76 -12.22
N GLN A 459 6.48 40.38 -13.44
CA GLN A 459 6.80 39.08 -14.05
C GLN A 459 6.46 37.87 -13.17
N GLY A 460 5.38 37.96 -12.39
CA GLY A 460 4.95 36.96 -11.45
C GLY A 460 5.71 36.91 -10.11
N LYS A 461 6.64 37.85 -9.89
CA LYS A 461 7.47 37.90 -8.66
C LYS A 461 6.89 38.79 -7.57
N GLY A 462 5.83 39.57 -7.82
CA GLY A 462 5.20 40.40 -6.79
C GLY A 462 4.49 39.53 -5.73
N ASN A 463 4.69 39.86 -4.44
CA ASN A 463 3.99 39.18 -3.37
C ASN A 463 2.47 39.51 -3.39
N PRO A 464 1.57 38.53 -3.65
CA PRO A 464 0.15 38.79 -3.80
C PRO A 464 -0.51 39.37 -2.54
N ALA A 465 -0.01 38.99 -1.35
CA ALA A 465 -0.56 39.49 -0.09
C ALA A 465 -0.23 40.98 0.11
N VAL A 466 1.03 41.37 -0.17
CA VAL A 466 1.46 42.78 -0.12
C VAL A 466 0.75 43.59 -1.17
N ILE A 467 0.66 43.10 -2.42
CA ILE A 467 -0.06 43.75 -3.52
C ILE A 467 -1.53 43.98 -3.16
N ASN A 468 -2.22 42.97 -2.64
CA ASN A 468 -3.62 43.11 -2.22
C ASN A 468 -3.80 44.11 -1.07
N SER A 469 -2.88 44.14 -0.10
CA SER A 469 -2.90 45.11 0.98
C SER A 469 -2.73 46.55 0.46
N LEU A 470 -1.71 46.77 -0.37
CA LEU A 470 -1.44 48.08 -0.97
C LEU A 470 -2.58 48.54 -1.88
N LEU A 471 -3.16 47.65 -2.68
CA LEU A 471 -4.31 47.99 -3.55
C LEU A 471 -5.54 48.36 -2.68
N LYS A 472 -5.83 47.62 -1.61
CA LYS A 472 -6.95 47.96 -0.71
C LYS A 472 -6.74 49.33 -0.01
N GLU A 473 -5.53 49.57 0.48
CA GLU A 473 -5.16 50.82 1.13
C GLU A 473 -5.34 52.00 0.18
N LYS A 474 -4.79 51.90 -1.06
CA LYS A 474 -4.79 53.02 -2.03
C LYS A 474 -6.11 53.17 -2.78
N LEU A 475 -6.90 52.16 -2.95
CA LEU A 475 -8.25 52.20 -3.54
C LEU A 475 -9.35 52.56 -2.55
N GLY A 476 -9.17 52.22 -1.27
CA GLY A 476 -10.18 52.42 -0.24
C GLY A 476 -10.05 53.71 0.58
N GLY A 477 -9.00 54.53 0.30
CA GLY A 477 -8.76 55.80 0.98
C GLY A 477 -9.70 56.90 0.56
#